data_513caf78bd190c27b81b5726e9648e39
#
_entry.id   513caf78bd190c27b81b5726e9648e39
#
_cell.length_a   1.000
_cell.length_b   1.000
_cell.length_c   1.000
_cell.angle_alpha   90.00
_cell.angle_beta   90.00
_cell.angle_gamma   90.00
#
_symmetry.space_group_name_H-M   'P 1'
#
loop_
_entity.id
_entity.type
_entity.pdbx_description
1 polymer ?
#
loop_
_entity_poly.entity_id
_entity_poly.type
_entity_poly.pdbx_seq_one_letter_code
_entity_poly.pdbx_strand_id
1 'polypeptide(L)'
;MPVITCIEDLRVLAQRRVPRMFYDYADSGSWTESTYRANQSEFQKLKLRQRVAVNMDNRNLRTTMIGQEVAMPVAIAPTGLTGMQHADGEILGARAAEKFGIPFTLSTMSICSIEDIAAHTTAPFWFQLYWMRDRDFMERLMERAKAARCSALVLTLDLQVLGQRHKDLKNGMTAPPKPTLANILNLMTKPRWCLGMAGTRRHSFGNLVGHAKGVSDMSSLGTWTKEQFDPRLDWNDVEWIKKRWGGKLILKGVMEVEDARLAAASGADALVVSNHGGRQLDGAPSSIEALPAIADAVGSRIEVWMDSGIRSGQDVLKAVALGAKGTMIGRAFLYGLGAMGEAGVTRALEIIRNELDITMAFCGHTDIRRVDRGILRADTPVA
;
A
#
# COMPACT_ATOMS: atom_id res chain seq x y z
N MET A 1 -19.97 -6.00 19.92
CA MET A 1 -19.08 -5.94 18.75
C MET A 1 -18.18 -7.17 18.79
N PRO A 2 -17.74 -7.73 17.65
CA PRO A 2 -16.76 -8.81 17.70
C PRO A 2 -15.47 -8.34 18.37
N VAL A 3 -14.81 -9.22 19.11
CA VAL A 3 -13.48 -8.96 19.65
C VAL A 3 -12.48 -9.02 18.50
N ILE A 4 -11.69 -7.98 18.33
CA ILE A 4 -10.68 -7.85 17.28
C ILE A 4 -9.30 -7.88 17.93
N THR A 5 -8.54 -8.94 17.65
CA THR A 5 -7.23 -9.19 18.27
C THR A 5 -6.09 -9.19 17.26
N CYS A 6 -6.35 -9.50 15.98
CA CYS A 6 -5.37 -9.58 14.92
C CYS A 6 -5.94 -9.06 13.59
N ILE A 7 -5.08 -8.89 12.59
CA ILE A 7 -5.50 -8.44 11.24
C ILE A 7 -6.44 -9.44 10.57
N GLU A 8 -6.32 -10.73 10.88
CA GLU A 8 -7.22 -11.75 10.33
C GLU A 8 -8.67 -11.57 10.79
N ASP A 9 -8.91 -11.15 12.05
CA ASP A 9 -10.26 -10.84 12.55
C ASP A 9 -10.90 -9.70 11.74
N LEU A 10 -10.10 -8.67 11.39
CA LEU A 10 -10.53 -7.57 10.53
C LEU A 10 -10.82 -8.06 9.11
N ARG A 11 -10.00 -8.97 8.56
CA ARG A 11 -10.22 -9.56 7.23
C ARG A 11 -11.56 -10.30 7.17
N VAL A 12 -11.82 -11.17 8.14
CA VAL A 12 -13.08 -11.94 8.23
C VAL A 12 -14.29 -11.00 8.38
N LEU A 13 -14.16 -9.95 9.18
CA LEU A 13 -15.23 -8.98 9.36
C LEU A 13 -15.47 -8.15 8.10
N ALA A 14 -14.41 -7.71 7.41
CA ALA A 14 -14.50 -7.00 6.14
C ALA A 14 -15.19 -7.85 5.07
N GLN A 15 -14.86 -9.14 4.95
CA GLN A 15 -15.49 -10.08 4.03
C GLN A 15 -17.03 -10.17 4.25
N ARG A 16 -17.46 -10.07 5.50
CA ARG A 16 -18.89 -10.08 5.84
C ARG A 16 -19.59 -8.75 5.53
N ARG A 17 -18.89 -7.62 5.60
CA ARG A 17 -19.47 -6.27 5.52
C ARG A 17 -19.38 -5.63 4.15
N VAL A 18 -18.31 -5.89 3.42
CA VAL A 18 -18.06 -5.34 2.09
C VAL A 18 -18.73 -6.22 1.03
N PRO A 19 -19.34 -5.66 -0.04
CA PRO A 19 -19.81 -6.44 -1.16
C PRO A 19 -18.69 -7.30 -1.76
N ARG A 20 -19.05 -8.56 -2.10
CA ARG A 20 -18.08 -9.57 -2.53
C ARG A 20 -17.17 -9.08 -3.67
N MET A 21 -17.72 -8.39 -4.67
CA MET A 21 -16.94 -7.91 -5.79
C MET A 21 -15.81 -6.95 -5.36
N PHE A 22 -16.06 -6.06 -4.40
CA PHE A 22 -15.07 -5.12 -3.90
C PHE A 22 -14.13 -5.77 -2.90
N TYR A 23 -14.64 -6.66 -2.05
CA TYR A 23 -13.78 -7.44 -1.15
C TYR A 23 -12.80 -8.31 -1.95
N ASP A 24 -13.27 -9.06 -2.93
CA ASP A 24 -12.44 -9.92 -3.79
C ASP A 24 -11.43 -9.09 -4.60
N TYR A 25 -11.78 -7.87 -5.02
CA TYR A 25 -10.84 -6.96 -5.66
C TYR A 25 -9.64 -6.65 -4.74
N ALA A 26 -9.88 -6.40 -3.45
CA ALA A 26 -8.83 -6.15 -2.47
C ALA A 26 -8.05 -7.43 -2.12
N ASP A 27 -8.76 -8.55 -1.94
CA ASP A 27 -8.23 -9.83 -1.46
C ASP A 27 -8.02 -10.85 -2.59
N SER A 28 -7.28 -10.44 -3.63
CA SER A 28 -6.92 -11.27 -4.78
C SER A 28 -5.49 -11.05 -5.23
N GLY A 29 -4.89 -12.10 -5.80
CA GLY A 29 -3.66 -12.07 -6.57
C GLY A 29 -3.91 -12.33 -8.05
N SER A 30 -2.86 -12.30 -8.86
CA SER A 30 -2.91 -12.67 -10.27
C SER A 30 -2.91 -14.19 -10.42
N TRP A 31 -3.51 -14.67 -11.48
CA TRP A 31 -3.58 -16.05 -11.94
C TRP A 31 -3.78 -17.08 -10.82
N THR A 32 -2.74 -17.86 -10.48
CA THR A 32 -2.81 -18.93 -9.47
C THR A 32 -2.70 -18.40 -8.03
N GLU A 33 -2.39 -17.11 -7.84
CA GLU A 33 -2.15 -16.48 -6.55
C GLU A 33 -0.93 -17.08 -5.80
N SER A 34 0.08 -17.65 -6.51
CA SER A 34 1.26 -18.24 -5.86
C SER A 34 2.10 -17.18 -5.17
N THR A 35 2.42 -16.06 -5.87
CA THR A 35 3.15 -14.93 -5.29
C THR A 35 2.35 -14.26 -4.17
N TYR A 36 1.01 -14.15 -4.31
CA TYR A 36 0.16 -13.62 -3.24
C TYR A 36 0.29 -14.44 -1.94
N ARG A 37 0.31 -15.78 -2.05
CA ARG A 37 0.51 -16.66 -0.88
C ARG A 37 1.94 -16.60 -0.35
N ALA A 38 2.94 -16.61 -1.25
CA ALA A 38 4.36 -16.51 -0.88
C ALA A 38 4.65 -15.25 -0.07
N ASN A 39 4.04 -14.11 -0.42
CA ASN A 39 4.18 -12.86 0.32
C ASN A 39 3.84 -12.97 1.82
N GLN A 40 3.05 -13.95 2.23
CA GLN A 40 2.72 -14.18 3.64
C GLN A 40 3.50 -15.39 4.22
N SER A 41 3.61 -16.47 3.46
CA SER A 41 4.23 -17.71 3.97
C SER A 41 5.75 -17.55 4.14
N GLU A 42 6.41 -16.74 3.32
CA GLU A 42 7.87 -16.53 3.42
C GLU A 42 8.28 -15.83 4.72
N PHE A 43 7.46 -14.93 5.26
CA PHE A 43 7.70 -14.37 6.59
C PHE A 43 7.78 -15.43 7.68
N GLN A 44 7.08 -16.56 7.54
CA GLN A 44 7.06 -17.64 8.54
C GLN A 44 8.36 -18.44 8.56
N LYS A 45 9.14 -18.42 7.47
CA LYS A 45 10.46 -19.06 7.39
C LYS A 45 11.49 -18.31 8.23
N LEU A 46 11.33 -17.00 8.40
CA LEU A 46 12.22 -16.16 9.20
C LEU A 46 11.95 -16.39 10.70
N LYS A 47 12.92 -16.96 11.42
CA LYS A 47 12.80 -17.26 12.85
C LYS A 47 13.50 -16.21 13.69
N LEU A 48 12.79 -15.67 14.68
CA LEU A 48 13.30 -14.66 15.61
C LEU A 48 14.12 -15.32 16.74
N ARG A 49 15.15 -14.63 17.21
CA ARG A 49 15.95 -15.01 18.39
C ARG A 49 15.34 -14.39 19.64
N GLN A 50 14.82 -15.22 20.51
CA GLN A 50 14.38 -14.77 21.83
C GLN A 50 15.57 -14.46 22.73
N ARG A 51 15.51 -13.34 23.45
CA ARG A 51 16.48 -12.94 24.47
C ARG A 51 15.77 -12.84 25.83
N VAL A 52 16.50 -13.14 26.88
CA VAL A 52 15.99 -13.10 28.27
C VAL A 52 16.93 -12.25 29.14
N ALA A 53 16.40 -11.74 30.26
CA ALA A 53 17.15 -10.93 31.22
C ALA A 53 17.80 -9.66 30.63
N VAL A 54 17.16 -9.06 29.61
CA VAL A 54 17.54 -7.76 29.05
C VAL A 54 16.57 -6.71 29.54
N ASN A 55 17.08 -5.56 30.03
CA ASN A 55 16.20 -4.46 30.45
C ASN A 55 15.44 -3.90 29.25
N MET A 56 14.12 -3.90 29.32
CA MET A 56 13.20 -3.48 28.26
C MET A 56 12.45 -2.18 28.58
N ASP A 57 12.94 -1.37 29.52
CA ASP A 57 12.39 -0.05 29.77
C ASP A 57 12.66 0.91 28.59
N ASN A 58 11.78 1.91 28.44
CA ASN A 58 11.93 3.00 27.45
C ASN A 58 12.05 2.52 25.99
N ARG A 59 11.20 1.55 25.59
CA ARG A 59 11.14 1.13 24.19
C ARG A 59 10.65 2.25 23.27
N ASN A 60 11.23 2.33 22.09
CA ASN A 60 10.95 3.36 21.10
C ASN A 60 10.76 2.75 19.70
N LEU A 61 9.58 2.97 19.12
CA LEU A 61 9.24 2.56 17.75
C LEU A 61 9.34 3.71 16.74
N ARG A 62 9.58 4.95 17.21
CA ARG A 62 9.66 6.13 16.35
C ARG A 62 10.91 6.08 15.47
N THR A 63 10.75 6.50 14.22
CA THR A 63 11.83 6.59 13.24
C THR A 63 11.51 7.69 12.23
N THR A 64 12.29 7.78 11.15
CA THR A 64 12.02 8.68 10.03
C THR A 64 11.80 7.91 8.73
N MET A 65 10.93 8.41 7.87
CA MET A 65 10.73 7.96 6.49
C MET A 65 10.87 9.17 5.57
N ILE A 66 11.87 9.18 4.67
CA ILE A 66 12.25 10.33 3.80
C ILE A 66 12.31 11.68 4.54
N GLY A 67 12.85 11.64 5.76
CA GLY A 67 13.00 12.84 6.60
C GLY A 67 11.76 13.25 7.40
N GLN A 68 10.62 12.56 7.26
CA GLN A 68 9.43 12.76 8.07
C GLN A 68 9.47 11.86 9.30
N GLU A 69 9.29 12.42 10.50
CA GLU A 69 9.12 11.62 11.71
C GLU A 69 7.83 10.81 11.68
N VAL A 70 7.92 9.55 12.08
CA VAL A 70 6.79 8.60 12.10
C VAL A 70 6.72 7.84 13.42
N ALA A 71 5.51 7.51 13.87
CA ALA A 71 5.29 6.81 15.13
C ALA A 71 5.84 5.36 15.14
N MET A 72 5.95 4.75 13.97
CA MET A 72 6.55 3.43 13.71
C MET A 72 6.94 3.35 12.23
N PRO A 73 7.84 2.43 11.80
CA PRO A 73 8.28 2.33 10.40
C PRO A 73 7.22 1.73 9.46
N VAL A 74 6.03 2.35 9.43
CA VAL A 74 4.88 1.91 8.63
C VAL A 74 4.22 3.12 7.97
N ALA A 75 3.87 2.99 6.68
CA ALA A 75 3.01 3.90 5.96
C ALA A 75 1.80 3.16 5.37
N ILE A 76 0.70 3.85 5.11
CA ILE A 76 -0.42 3.29 4.35
C ILE A 76 -0.07 3.33 2.86
N ALA A 77 -0.06 2.16 2.22
CA ALA A 77 0.23 1.99 0.79
C ALA A 77 -0.87 2.59 -0.09
N PRO A 78 -0.54 3.04 -1.30
CA PRO A 78 -1.55 3.48 -2.26
C PRO A 78 -2.42 2.29 -2.68
N THR A 79 -3.73 2.45 -2.54
CA THR A 79 -4.71 1.45 -2.94
C THR A 79 -5.82 2.10 -3.75
N GLY A 80 -6.09 1.55 -4.93
CA GLY A 80 -7.19 1.98 -5.77
C GLY A 80 -8.54 1.49 -5.23
N LEU A 81 -9.63 2.17 -5.59
CA LEU A 81 -11.00 1.81 -5.22
C LEU A 81 -11.25 1.68 -3.70
N THR A 82 -10.47 2.36 -2.88
CA THR A 82 -10.59 2.28 -1.42
C THR A 82 -11.96 2.75 -0.94
N GLY A 83 -12.54 3.80 -1.57
CA GLY A 83 -13.89 4.25 -1.31
C GLY A 83 -14.99 3.23 -1.60
N MET A 84 -14.69 2.15 -2.33
CA MET A 84 -15.62 1.02 -2.53
C MET A 84 -15.55 -0.02 -1.42
N GLN A 85 -14.51 -0.01 -0.58
CA GLN A 85 -14.47 -0.83 0.63
C GLN A 85 -15.36 -0.22 1.73
N HIS A 86 -15.38 1.10 1.80
CA HIS A 86 -16.21 1.88 2.72
C HIS A 86 -16.42 3.29 2.13
N ALA A 87 -17.61 3.86 2.28
CA ALA A 87 -17.88 5.22 1.84
C ALA A 87 -16.82 6.18 2.42
N ASP A 88 -16.30 7.08 1.58
CA ASP A 88 -15.23 8.04 1.91
C ASP A 88 -13.94 7.38 2.44
N GLY A 89 -13.65 6.16 1.99
CA GLY A 89 -12.62 5.29 2.57
C GLY A 89 -11.23 5.89 2.59
N GLU A 90 -10.81 6.59 1.55
CA GLU A 90 -9.51 7.25 1.51
C GLU A 90 -9.41 8.39 2.55
N ILE A 91 -10.47 9.16 2.75
CA ILE A 91 -10.53 10.21 3.79
C ILE A 91 -10.42 9.58 5.18
N LEU A 92 -11.18 8.50 5.43
CA LEU A 92 -11.14 7.80 6.72
C LEU A 92 -9.76 7.20 7.00
N GLY A 93 -9.11 6.63 5.95
CA GLY A 93 -7.75 6.12 6.03
C GLY A 93 -6.72 7.21 6.32
N ALA A 94 -6.81 8.34 5.62
CA ALA A 94 -5.90 9.47 5.82
C ALA A 94 -6.03 10.07 7.23
N ARG A 95 -7.24 10.24 7.73
CA ARG A 95 -7.49 10.73 9.10
C ARG A 95 -6.97 9.78 10.17
N ALA A 96 -7.17 8.47 9.99
CA ALA A 96 -6.61 7.47 10.91
C ALA A 96 -5.08 7.49 10.91
N ALA A 97 -4.45 7.59 9.74
CA ALA A 97 -3.00 7.69 9.60
C ALA A 97 -2.44 8.96 10.25
N GLU A 98 -3.06 10.12 10.00
CA GLU A 98 -2.70 11.40 10.62
C GLU A 98 -2.75 11.33 12.14
N LYS A 99 -3.87 10.85 12.72
CA LYS A 99 -4.03 10.69 14.17
C LYS A 99 -3.01 9.74 14.77
N PHE A 100 -2.62 8.72 14.02
CA PHE A 100 -1.64 7.73 14.46
C PHE A 100 -0.19 8.20 14.31
N GLY A 101 0.06 9.22 13.49
CA GLY A 101 1.39 9.77 13.20
C GLY A 101 2.19 8.93 12.21
N ILE A 102 1.54 8.40 11.17
CA ILE A 102 2.17 7.69 10.06
C ILE A 102 1.73 8.28 8.70
N PRO A 103 2.53 8.13 7.63
CA PRO A 103 2.17 8.62 6.31
C PRO A 103 0.99 7.86 5.69
N PHE A 104 0.14 8.60 4.97
CA PHE A 104 -0.90 8.07 4.10
C PHE A 104 -0.54 8.32 2.63
N THR A 105 -0.76 7.34 1.76
CA THR A 105 -0.54 7.49 0.32
C THR A 105 -1.86 7.39 -0.44
N LEU A 106 -2.25 8.48 -1.12
CA LEU A 106 -3.41 8.51 -1.99
C LEU A 106 -3.06 7.94 -3.37
N SER A 107 -3.87 7.03 -3.89
CA SER A 107 -3.69 6.49 -5.24
C SER A 107 -4.27 7.42 -6.32
N THR A 108 -3.66 7.45 -7.51
CA THR A 108 -4.30 8.02 -8.72
C THR A 108 -5.70 7.43 -8.95
N MET A 109 -5.86 6.13 -8.66
CA MET A 109 -7.10 5.36 -8.86
C MET A 109 -7.99 5.34 -7.60
N SER A 110 -7.99 6.42 -6.82
CA SER A 110 -8.84 6.58 -5.64
C SER A 110 -10.22 7.11 -6.00
N ILE A 111 -11.21 6.82 -5.15
CA ILE A 111 -12.56 7.37 -5.24
C ILE A 111 -12.58 8.81 -4.71
N CYS A 112 -11.92 9.08 -3.58
CA CYS A 112 -11.73 10.45 -3.13
C CYS A 112 -10.62 11.14 -3.93
N SER A 113 -10.76 12.42 -4.22
CA SER A 113 -9.76 13.22 -4.94
C SER A 113 -8.61 13.67 -4.02
N ILE A 114 -7.56 14.23 -4.64
CA ILE A 114 -6.46 14.90 -3.93
C ILE A 114 -7.00 16.00 -3.02
N GLU A 115 -7.93 16.79 -3.54
CA GLU A 115 -8.56 17.91 -2.83
C GLU A 115 -9.44 17.44 -1.67
N ASP A 116 -10.11 16.29 -1.83
CA ASP A 116 -10.88 15.68 -0.75
C ASP A 116 -10.00 15.35 0.46
N ILE A 117 -8.83 14.75 0.23
CA ILE A 117 -7.90 14.43 1.32
C ILE A 117 -7.39 15.72 1.96
N ALA A 118 -6.95 16.70 1.15
CA ALA A 118 -6.45 17.99 1.64
C ALA A 118 -7.49 18.78 2.45
N ALA A 119 -8.78 18.63 2.12
CA ALA A 119 -9.87 19.27 2.86
C ALA A 119 -10.21 18.60 4.20
N HIS A 120 -9.80 17.34 4.42
CA HIS A 120 -10.17 16.55 5.59
C HIS A 120 -8.98 16.15 6.48
N THR A 121 -7.75 16.55 6.12
CA THR A 121 -6.52 16.32 6.89
C THR A 121 -5.70 17.60 6.95
N THR A 122 -4.89 17.74 8.00
CA THR A 122 -3.95 18.86 8.17
C THR A 122 -2.51 18.45 7.91
N ALA A 123 -2.17 17.19 8.18
CA ALA A 123 -0.85 16.64 7.89
C ALA A 123 -0.65 16.45 6.37
N PRO A 124 0.56 16.67 5.86
CA PRO A 124 0.87 16.36 4.47
C PRO A 124 0.78 14.85 4.24
N PHE A 125 0.30 14.47 3.06
CA PHE A 125 0.19 13.08 2.62
C PHE A 125 1.03 12.86 1.36
N TRP A 126 1.17 11.61 0.94
CA TRP A 126 1.86 11.25 -0.29
C TRP A 126 0.85 10.99 -1.40
N PHE A 127 1.22 11.32 -2.63
CA PHE A 127 0.39 11.04 -3.81
C PHE A 127 1.07 10.01 -4.70
N GLN A 128 0.35 8.95 -5.09
CA GLN A 128 0.87 7.93 -5.99
C GLN A 128 0.42 8.20 -7.42
N LEU A 129 1.39 8.20 -8.35
CA LEU A 129 1.22 8.41 -9.78
C LEU A 129 1.52 7.12 -10.55
N TYR A 130 0.69 6.82 -11.53
CA TYR A 130 1.00 5.86 -12.59
C TYR A 130 1.55 6.57 -13.81
N TRP A 131 2.42 5.90 -14.56
CA TRP A 131 2.87 6.37 -15.85
C TRP A 131 1.77 6.22 -16.90
N MET A 132 1.46 7.31 -17.62
CA MET A 132 0.37 7.37 -18.58
C MET A 132 0.83 8.01 -19.89
N ARG A 133 0.11 7.71 -20.98
CA ARG A 133 0.39 8.30 -22.31
C ARG A 133 0.11 9.81 -22.33
N ASP A 134 -0.93 10.27 -21.66
CA ASP A 134 -1.24 11.71 -21.53
C ASP A 134 -0.32 12.35 -20.47
N ARG A 135 0.83 12.86 -20.95
CA ARG A 135 1.81 13.54 -20.07
C ARG A 135 1.29 14.85 -19.50
N ASP A 136 0.49 15.59 -20.25
CA ASP A 136 -0.14 16.82 -19.76
C ASP A 136 -1.08 16.52 -18.59
N PHE A 137 -1.78 15.39 -18.65
CA PHE A 137 -2.63 14.95 -17.54
C PHE A 137 -1.80 14.58 -16.30
N MET A 138 -0.69 13.89 -16.47
CA MET A 138 0.23 13.59 -15.35
C MET A 138 0.79 14.88 -14.74
N GLU A 139 1.17 15.86 -15.55
CA GLU A 139 1.63 17.18 -15.06
C GLU A 139 0.55 17.86 -14.24
N ARG A 140 -0.70 17.91 -14.74
CA ARG A 140 -1.84 18.47 -13.96
C ARG A 140 -2.05 17.74 -12.63
N LEU A 141 -1.92 16.41 -12.59
CA LEU A 141 -2.01 15.64 -11.34
C LEU A 141 -0.89 16.03 -10.36
N MET A 142 0.35 16.17 -10.84
CA MET A 142 1.48 16.60 -10.01
C MET A 142 1.26 18.02 -9.47
N GLU A 143 0.77 18.95 -10.28
CA GLU A 143 0.48 20.31 -9.83
C GLU A 143 -0.66 20.35 -8.79
N ARG A 144 -1.72 19.57 -8.98
CA ARG A 144 -2.77 19.39 -7.96
C ARG A 144 -2.22 18.83 -6.66
N ALA A 145 -1.33 17.82 -6.74
CA ALA A 145 -0.68 17.23 -5.57
C ALA A 145 0.21 18.25 -4.84
N LYS A 146 0.96 19.09 -5.57
CA LYS A 146 1.75 20.19 -4.98
C LYS A 146 0.83 21.22 -4.30
N ALA A 147 -0.24 21.64 -4.96
CA ALA A 147 -1.22 22.58 -4.40
C ALA A 147 -1.87 22.02 -3.13
N ALA A 148 -2.11 20.72 -3.06
CA ALA A 148 -2.60 20.02 -1.88
C ALA A 148 -1.51 19.73 -0.81
N ARG A 149 -0.28 20.24 -0.99
CA ARG A 149 0.84 20.07 -0.07
C ARG A 149 1.24 18.61 0.15
N CYS A 150 1.14 17.76 -0.88
CA CYS A 150 1.70 16.42 -0.81
C CYS A 150 3.21 16.50 -0.59
N SER A 151 3.72 15.79 0.44
CA SER A 151 5.14 15.84 0.82
C SER A 151 6.02 14.93 -0.02
N ALA A 152 5.45 13.95 -0.73
CA ALA A 152 6.16 13.07 -1.65
C ALA A 152 5.27 12.59 -2.79
N LEU A 153 5.91 12.26 -3.91
CA LEU A 153 5.32 11.54 -5.03
C LEU A 153 5.77 10.08 -4.98
N VAL A 154 4.84 9.14 -5.13
CA VAL A 154 5.12 7.70 -5.26
C VAL A 154 4.87 7.29 -6.69
N LEU A 155 5.92 7.09 -7.48
CA LEU A 155 5.82 6.58 -8.84
C LEU A 155 5.79 5.07 -8.83
N THR A 156 4.71 4.48 -9.38
CA THR A 156 4.54 3.03 -9.47
C THR A 156 5.05 2.54 -10.82
N LEU A 157 6.06 1.64 -10.80
CA LEU A 157 6.79 1.17 -11.99
C LEU A 157 6.27 -0.17 -12.53
N ASP A 158 5.63 -0.97 -11.69
CA ASP A 158 5.23 -2.36 -11.98
C ASP A 158 3.85 -2.51 -12.63
N LEU A 159 3.29 -1.42 -13.19
CA LEU A 159 1.96 -1.41 -13.80
C LEU A 159 1.97 -0.92 -15.26
N GLN A 160 3.02 -1.19 -16.02
CA GLN A 160 3.06 -0.94 -17.46
C GLN A 160 2.06 -1.81 -18.23
N VAL A 161 1.83 -3.03 -17.72
CA VAL A 161 0.84 -3.98 -18.21
C VAL A 161 0.01 -4.48 -17.02
N LEU A 162 -1.30 -4.61 -17.21
CA LEU A 162 -2.21 -5.06 -16.15
C LEU A 162 -2.13 -6.57 -15.94
N GLY A 163 -1.82 -7.00 -14.72
CA GLY A 163 -1.93 -8.37 -14.29
C GLY A 163 -3.39 -8.87 -14.33
N GLN A 164 -3.59 -10.12 -14.73
CA GLN A 164 -4.93 -10.71 -14.82
C GLN A 164 -5.34 -11.35 -13.49
N ARG A 165 -6.38 -10.82 -12.86
CA ARG A 165 -6.96 -11.34 -11.63
C ARG A 165 -8.26 -12.06 -11.90
N HIS A 166 -8.27 -13.38 -11.66
CA HIS A 166 -9.42 -14.22 -11.97
C HIS A 166 -10.68 -13.86 -11.16
N LYS A 167 -10.50 -13.44 -9.89
CA LYS A 167 -11.62 -12.99 -9.05
C LYS A 167 -12.29 -11.73 -9.61
N ASP A 168 -11.50 -10.77 -10.12
CA ASP A 168 -12.04 -9.56 -10.74
C ASP A 168 -12.88 -9.91 -11.98
N LEU A 169 -12.37 -10.79 -12.84
CA LEU A 169 -13.11 -11.25 -14.03
C LEU A 169 -14.42 -11.96 -13.67
N LYS A 170 -14.38 -12.89 -12.69
CA LYS A 170 -15.55 -13.64 -12.22
C LYS A 170 -16.61 -12.73 -11.59
N ASN A 171 -16.18 -11.63 -10.96
CA ASN A 171 -17.07 -10.64 -10.36
C ASN A 171 -17.51 -9.54 -11.35
N GLY A 172 -17.16 -9.64 -12.63
CA GLY A 172 -17.55 -8.64 -13.63
C GLY A 172 -16.87 -7.28 -13.43
N MET A 173 -15.78 -7.23 -12.67
CA MET A 173 -14.91 -6.05 -12.52
C MET A 173 -14.05 -5.88 -13.79
N THR A 174 -14.73 -5.84 -14.93
CA THR A 174 -14.14 -5.59 -16.25
C THR A 174 -14.23 -4.10 -16.59
N ALA A 175 -13.63 -3.71 -17.68
CA ALA A 175 -13.71 -2.36 -18.20
C ALA A 175 -14.49 -2.38 -19.54
N PRO A 176 -15.73 -1.90 -19.61
CA PRO A 176 -16.57 -1.39 -18.52
C PRO A 176 -17.04 -2.48 -17.54
N PRO A 177 -17.41 -2.13 -16.30
CA PRO A 177 -17.93 -3.08 -15.32
C PRO A 177 -19.22 -3.75 -15.80
N LYS A 178 -19.31 -5.07 -15.59
CA LYS A 178 -20.50 -5.87 -15.93
C LYS A 178 -20.97 -6.62 -14.68
N PRO A 179 -21.73 -5.97 -13.77
CA PRO A 179 -22.19 -6.61 -12.56
C PRO A 179 -23.05 -7.81 -12.88
N THR A 180 -22.79 -8.94 -12.22
CA THR A 180 -23.58 -10.17 -12.36
C THR A 180 -24.81 -10.13 -11.46
N LEU A 181 -25.83 -10.94 -11.76
CA LEU A 181 -26.99 -11.08 -10.88
C LEU A 181 -26.57 -11.50 -9.46
N ALA A 182 -25.55 -12.36 -9.33
CA ALA A 182 -24.99 -12.78 -8.05
C ALA A 182 -24.40 -11.61 -7.26
N ASN A 183 -23.77 -10.64 -7.93
CA ASN A 183 -23.26 -9.43 -7.30
C ASN A 183 -24.39 -8.53 -6.80
N ILE A 184 -25.47 -8.38 -7.57
CA ILE A 184 -26.65 -7.61 -7.17
C ILE A 184 -27.32 -8.23 -5.93
N LEU A 185 -27.53 -9.54 -5.93
CA LEU A 185 -28.07 -10.26 -4.77
C LEU A 185 -27.14 -10.14 -3.54
N ASN A 186 -25.83 -10.26 -3.75
CA ASN A 186 -24.87 -10.07 -2.66
C ASN A 186 -24.91 -8.64 -2.10
N LEU A 187 -25.05 -7.63 -2.94
CA LEU A 187 -25.17 -6.24 -2.51
C LEU A 187 -26.36 -6.04 -1.58
N MET A 188 -27.51 -6.67 -1.85
CA MET A 188 -28.70 -6.60 -1.00
C MET A 188 -28.45 -7.16 0.42
N THR A 189 -27.47 -8.03 0.60
CA THR A 189 -27.07 -8.54 1.92
C THR A 189 -26.16 -7.62 2.72
N LYS A 190 -25.81 -6.42 2.17
CA LYS A 190 -24.84 -5.47 2.74
C LYS A 190 -25.49 -4.11 3.08
N PRO A 191 -26.58 -4.06 3.89
CA PRO A 191 -27.37 -2.84 4.07
C PRO A 191 -26.56 -1.67 4.65
N ARG A 192 -25.60 -1.93 5.54
CA ARG A 192 -24.73 -0.89 6.11
C ARG A 192 -23.84 -0.26 5.06
N TRP A 193 -23.28 -1.07 4.16
CA TRP A 193 -22.46 -0.59 3.05
C TRP A 193 -23.34 0.25 2.10
N CYS A 194 -24.52 -0.22 1.74
CA CYS A 194 -25.46 0.50 0.87
C CYS A 194 -25.86 1.85 1.46
N LEU A 195 -26.18 1.92 2.75
CA LEU A 195 -26.52 3.17 3.44
C LEU A 195 -25.34 4.14 3.47
N GLY A 196 -24.12 3.63 3.74
CA GLY A 196 -22.90 4.43 3.68
C GLY A 196 -22.68 5.02 2.29
N MET A 197 -22.80 4.20 1.25
CA MET A 197 -22.65 4.66 -0.13
C MET A 197 -23.75 5.64 -0.55
N ALA A 198 -24.98 5.45 -0.12
CA ALA A 198 -26.06 6.43 -0.37
C ALA A 198 -25.82 7.77 0.31
N GLY A 199 -25.07 7.80 1.40
CA GLY A 199 -24.74 9.02 2.17
C GLY A 199 -23.55 9.81 1.65
N THR A 200 -22.75 9.28 0.74
CA THR A 200 -21.61 9.98 0.13
C THR A 200 -21.96 10.52 -1.26
N ARG A 201 -21.24 11.55 -1.69
CA ARG A 201 -21.28 12.06 -3.08
C ARG A 201 -20.17 11.44 -3.96
N ARG A 202 -19.28 10.62 -3.37
CA ARG A 202 -18.08 10.09 -4.01
C ARG A 202 -18.33 8.68 -4.48
N HIS A 203 -18.65 8.53 -5.78
CA HIS A 203 -18.99 7.24 -6.41
C HIS A 203 -18.12 6.90 -7.62
N SER A 204 -17.21 7.79 -7.99
CA SER A 204 -16.35 7.65 -9.16
C SER A 204 -14.91 8.03 -8.81
N PHE A 205 -13.98 7.81 -9.73
CA PHE A 205 -12.56 8.13 -9.53
C PHE A 205 -12.35 9.65 -9.49
N GLY A 206 -12.19 10.22 -8.30
CA GLY A 206 -12.13 11.66 -8.07
C GLY A 206 -10.95 12.39 -8.72
N ASN A 207 -9.87 11.66 -9.04
CA ASN A 207 -8.72 12.24 -9.73
C ASN A 207 -8.83 12.17 -11.26
N LEU A 208 -9.74 11.35 -11.81
CA LEU A 208 -9.85 11.07 -13.25
C LEU A 208 -11.09 11.68 -13.86
N VAL A 209 -12.27 11.44 -13.29
CA VAL A 209 -13.54 11.91 -13.83
C VAL A 209 -13.58 13.44 -13.78
N GLY A 210 -13.86 14.06 -14.92
CA GLY A 210 -13.85 15.53 -15.09
C GLY A 210 -12.45 16.16 -15.21
N HIS A 211 -11.37 15.38 -15.08
CA HIS A 211 -9.99 15.86 -15.19
C HIS A 211 -9.22 15.24 -16.37
N ALA A 212 -9.50 13.99 -16.71
CA ALA A 212 -8.91 13.31 -17.85
C ALA A 212 -9.79 13.50 -19.11
N LYS A 213 -9.17 13.73 -20.25
CA LYS A 213 -9.87 13.88 -21.53
C LYS A 213 -10.65 12.59 -21.87
N GLY A 214 -11.94 12.74 -22.22
CA GLY A 214 -12.80 11.61 -22.60
C GLY A 214 -13.32 10.78 -21.44
N VAL A 215 -13.10 11.20 -20.18
CA VAL A 215 -13.61 10.51 -18.99
C VAL A 215 -14.69 11.36 -18.32
N SER A 216 -15.95 11.03 -18.60
CA SER A 216 -17.11 11.66 -17.99
C SER A 216 -17.80 10.82 -16.91
N ASP A 217 -17.60 9.48 -16.97
CA ASP A 217 -18.26 8.51 -16.09
C ASP A 217 -17.44 7.22 -15.93
N MET A 218 -17.98 6.27 -15.17
CA MET A 218 -17.36 4.97 -14.92
C MET A 218 -17.28 4.07 -16.17
N SER A 219 -18.14 4.29 -17.18
CA SER A 219 -18.13 3.46 -18.40
C SER A 219 -17.01 3.88 -19.36
N SER A 220 -16.79 5.19 -19.54
CA SER A 220 -15.70 5.74 -20.33
C SER A 220 -14.33 5.49 -19.71
N LEU A 221 -14.27 5.42 -18.37
CA LEU A 221 -13.04 5.15 -17.64
C LEU A 221 -12.40 3.81 -17.98
N GLY A 222 -13.21 2.77 -18.22
CA GLY A 222 -12.67 1.42 -18.49
C GLY A 222 -11.88 1.35 -19.79
N THR A 223 -12.36 1.98 -20.84
CA THR A 223 -11.66 2.12 -22.11
C THR A 223 -10.43 3.00 -21.95
N TRP A 224 -10.60 4.15 -21.31
CA TRP A 224 -9.53 5.10 -21.03
C TRP A 224 -8.36 4.46 -20.26
N THR A 225 -8.64 3.70 -19.20
CA THR A 225 -7.59 3.06 -18.39
C THR A 225 -6.73 2.10 -19.23
N LYS A 226 -7.35 1.30 -20.12
CA LYS A 226 -6.61 0.39 -21.00
C LYS A 226 -5.71 1.12 -22.01
N GLU A 227 -6.16 2.28 -22.47
CA GLU A 227 -5.46 3.07 -23.46
C GLU A 227 -4.34 3.92 -22.85
N GLN A 228 -4.51 4.34 -21.58
CA GLN A 228 -3.61 5.30 -20.95
C GLN A 228 -2.39 4.69 -20.28
N PHE A 229 -2.46 3.44 -19.78
CA PHE A 229 -1.23 2.81 -19.31
C PHE A 229 -0.23 2.66 -20.45
N ASP A 230 0.94 3.27 -20.28
CA ASP A 230 1.97 3.28 -21.31
C ASP A 230 3.03 2.20 -21.03
N PRO A 231 3.12 1.15 -21.87
CA PRO A 231 4.14 0.12 -21.69
C PRO A 231 5.57 0.57 -21.98
N ARG A 232 5.76 1.80 -22.46
CA ARG A 232 7.06 2.34 -22.87
C ARG A 232 7.82 3.03 -21.75
N LEU A 233 7.29 3.03 -20.51
CA LEU A 233 8.00 3.60 -19.36
C LEU A 233 9.44 3.09 -19.29
N ASP A 234 10.40 4.02 -19.25
CA ASP A 234 11.81 3.74 -19.04
C ASP A 234 12.44 4.64 -17.95
N TRP A 235 13.75 4.50 -17.71
CA TRP A 235 14.42 5.25 -16.66
C TRP A 235 14.59 6.75 -16.99
N ASN A 236 14.57 7.16 -18.26
CA ASN A 236 14.55 8.58 -18.66
C ASN A 236 13.23 9.24 -18.25
N ASP A 237 12.14 8.49 -18.31
CA ASP A 237 10.82 8.93 -17.84
C ASP A 237 10.80 9.11 -16.31
N VAL A 238 11.48 8.26 -15.56
CA VAL A 238 11.66 8.42 -14.10
C VAL A 238 12.41 9.72 -13.79
N GLU A 239 13.49 10.01 -14.51
CA GLU A 239 14.24 11.27 -14.38
C GLU A 239 13.38 12.47 -14.73
N TRP A 240 12.57 12.38 -15.79
CA TRP A 240 11.62 13.41 -16.18
C TRP A 240 10.61 13.70 -15.05
N ILE A 241 10.03 12.67 -14.44
CA ILE A 241 9.12 12.80 -13.29
C ILE A 241 9.86 13.47 -12.12
N LYS A 242 11.06 13.01 -11.76
CA LYS A 242 11.85 13.60 -10.68
C LYS A 242 12.07 15.09 -10.87
N LYS A 243 12.46 15.48 -12.09
CA LYS A 243 12.69 16.88 -12.46
C LYS A 243 11.41 17.71 -12.40
N ARG A 244 10.28 17.18 -12.90
CA ARG A 244 8.98 17.88 -12.90
C ARG A 244 8.38 18.00 -11.52
N TRP A 245 8.48 16.95 -10.71
CA TRP A 245 7.99 16.97 -9.34
C TRP A 245 8.82 17.93 -8.47
N GLY A 246 10.12 17.86 -8.54
CA GLY A 246 11.05 18.74 -7.81
C GLY A 246 11.12 18.50 -6.30
N GLY A 247 10.35 17.54 -5.78
CA GLY A 247 10.27 17.16 -4.37
C GLY A 247 10.78 15.75 -4.11
N LYS A 248 10.34 15.18 -2.98
CA LYS A 248 10.66 13.79 -2.61
C LYS A 248 9.97 12.80 -3.55
N LEU A 249 10.75 11.87 -4.11
CA LEU A 249 10.28 10.84 -5.03
C LEU A 249 10.54 9.45 -4.45
N ILE A 250 9.50 8.62 -4.44
CA ILE A 250 9.53 7.22 -4.00
C ILE A 250 9.21 6.35 -5.21
N LEU A 251 10.07 5.39 -5.53
CA LEU A 251 9.86 4.45 -6.64
C LEU A 251 9.33 3.13 -6.11
N LYS A 252 8.14 2.73 -6.56
CA LYS A 252 7.45 1.53 -6.06
C LYS A 252 7.35 0.46 -7.14
N GLY A 253 7.60 -0.81 -6.77
CA GLY A 253 7.50 -1.94 -7.68
C GLY A 253 8.85 -2.54 -8.08
N VAL A 254 9.90 -2.25 -7.32
CA VAL A 254 11.26 -2.73 -7.56
C VAL A 254 11.44 -4.10 -6.90
N MET A 255 11.84 -5.11 -7.68
CA MET A 255 12.05 -6.49 -7.20
C MET A 255 13.44 -7.05 -7.53
N GLU A 256 14.21 -6.35 -8.36
CA GLU A 256 15.54 -6.79 -8.82
C GLU A 256 16.63 -5.81 -8.37
N VAL A 257 17.82 -6.35 -8.09
CA VAL A 257 18.98 -5.55 -7.66
C VAL A 257 19.43 -4.58 -8.76
N GLU A 258 19.33 -4.97 -10.02
CA GLU A 258 19.70 -4.12 -11.16
C GLU A 258 18.80 -2.89 -11.24
N ASP A 259 17.48 -3.08 -11.12
CA ASP A 259 16.50 -1.98 -11.08
C ASP A 259 16.69 -1.10 -9.83
N ALA A 260 17.03 -1.70 -8.69
CA ALA A 260 17.33 -0.96 -7.48
C ALA A 260 18.56 -0.03 -7.62
N ARG A 261 19.59 -0.48 -8.35
CA ARG A 261 20.76 0.35 -8.65
C ARG A 261 20.41 1.52 -9.57
N LEU A 262 19.56 1.30 -10.57
CA LEU A 262 19.04 2.36 -11.44
C LEU A 262 18.15 3.33 -10.65
N ALA A 263 17.28 2.81 -9.76
CA ALA A 263 16.47 3.63 -8.87
C ALA A 263 17.35 4.53 -7.98
N ALA A 264 18.42 3.99 -7.40
CA ALA A 264 19.36 4.78 -6.58
C ALA A 264 20.15 5.81 -7.41
N ALA A 265 20.34 5.59 -8.71
CA ALA A 265 21.00 6.52 -9.62
C ALA A 265 20.08 7.62 -10.15
N SER A 266 18.75 7.41 -10.18
CA SER A 266 17.76 8.35 -10.70
C SER A 266 17.52 9.59 -9.81
N GLY A 267 18.15 9.65 -8.64
CA GLY A 267 17.94 10.71 -7.67
C GLY A 267 16.66 10.59 -6.85
N ALA A 268 15.99 9.43 -6.89
CA ALA A 268 14.88 9.13 -5.99
C ALA A 268 15.33 9.09 -4.53
N ASP A 269 14.43 9.40 -3.61
CA ASP A 269 14.71 9.48 -2.16
C ASP A 269 14.48 8.13 -1.47
N ALA A 270 13.57 7.33 -1.99
CA ALA A 270 13.30 5.97 -1.49
C ALA A 270 12.85 5.05 -2.63
N LEU A 271 13.05 3.74 -2.44
CA LEU A 271 12.42 2.70 -3.25
C LEU A 271 11.62 1.74 -2.36
N VAL A 272 10.58 1.14 -2.93
CA VAL A 272 9.75 0.12 -2.27
C VAL A 272 9.93 -1.21 -2.99
N VAL A 273 10.52 -2.19 -2.30
CA VAL A 273 10.54 -3.58 -2.73
C VAL A 273 9.10 -4.10 -2.70
N SER A 274 8.54 -4.33 -3.88
CA SER A 274 7.10 -4.56 -4.04
C SER A 274 6.81 -5.37 -5.29
N ASN A 275 6.03 -6.44 -5.14
CA ASN A 275 5.41 -7.17 -6.25
C ASN A 275 3.91 -6.84 -6.38
N HIS A 276 3.51 -5.63 -5.95
CA HIS A 276 2.11 -5.15 -5.98
C HIS A 276 1.15 -6.04 -5.19
N GLY A 277 1.65 -6.72 -4.15
CA GLY A 277 0.85 -7.65 -3.37
C GLY A 277 0.51 -8.95 -4.10
N GLY A 278 1.33 -9.38 -5.05
CA GLY A 278 1.07 -10.55 -5.89
C GLY A 278 -0.05 -10.33 -6.90
N ARG A 279 -0.29 -9.07 -7.33
CA ARG A 279 -1.40 -8.69 -8.22
C ARG A 279 -0.95 -8.47 -9.67
N GLN A 280 0.36 -8.52 -9.92
CA GLN A 280 0.98 -8.33 -11.23
C GLN A 280 1.57 -9.66 -11.73
N LEU A 281 2.86 -9.89 -11.66
CA LEU A 281 3.49 -11.13 -12.06
C LEU A 281 3.24 -12.22 -10.99
N ASP A 282 2.53 -13.28 -11.37
CA ASP A 282 2.44 -14.50 -10.56
C ASP A 282 3.65 -15.41 -10.86
N GLY A 283 4.17 -16.10 -9.84
CA GLY A 283 5.43 -16.83 -9.95
C GLY A 283 6.68 -15.97 -9.66
N ALA A 284 6.52 -14.66 -9.38
CA ALA A 284 7.60 -13.83 -8.85
C ALA A 284 7.93 -14.20 -7.39
N PRO A 285 9.16 -13.94 -6.90
CA PRO A 285 9.50 -14.09 -5.51
C PRO A 285 8.65 -13.18 -4.61
N SER A 286 8.59 -13.50 -3.32
CA SER A 286 7.98 -12.58 -2.36
C SER A 286 8.86 -11.35 -2.15
N SER A 287 8.23 -10.22 -1.73
CA SER A 287 9.01 -9.00 -1.47
C SER A 287 9.98 -9.17 -0.28
N ILE A 288 9.64 -10.01 0.71
CA ILE A 288 10.53 -10.27 1.85
C ILE A 288 11.74 -11.11 1.45
N GLU A 289 11.61 -11.99 0.46
CA GLU A 289 12.71 -12.78 -0.12
C GLU A 289 13.67 -11.87 -0.93
N ALA A 290 13.15 -10.95 -1.74
CA ALA A 290 13.96 -10.03 -2.55
C ALA A 290 14.64 -8.92 -1.73
N LEU A 291 14.06 -8.55 -0.58
CA LEU A 291 14.49 -7.41 0.23
C LEU A 291 15.97 -7.42 0.62
N PRO A 292 16.57 -8.51 1.16
CA PRO A 292 17.94 -8.49 1.67
C PRO A 292 18.96 -8.10 0.60
N ALA A 293 18.89 -8.72 -0.58
CA ALA A 293 19.81 -8.48 -1.69
C ALA A 293 19.72 -7.01 -2.18
N ILE A 294 18.52 -6.46 -2.25
CA ILE A 294 18.29 -5.06 -2.63
C ILE A 294 18.81 -4.12 -1.56
N ALA A 295 18.51 -4.37 -0.27
CA ALA A 295 18.97 -3.55 0.83
C ALA A 295 20.50 -3.52 0.93
N ASP A 296 21.17 -4.65 0.73
CA ASP A 296 22.64 -4.75 0.72
C ASP A 296 23.24 -3.98 -0.46
N ALA A 297 22.61 -4.04 -1.63
CA ALA A 297 23.13 -3.39 -2.84
C ALA A 297 23.02 -1.86 -2.84
N VAL A 298 21.97 -1.29 -2.24
CA VAL A 298 21.65 0.13 -2.40
C VAL A 298 21.25 0.86 -1.11
N GLY A 299 21.07 0.18 0.02
CA GLY A 299 20.56 0.76 1.26
C GLY A 299 21.43 1.85 1.90
N SER A 300 22.70 1.97 1.49
CA SER A 300 23.59 3.08 1.88
C SER A 300 23.38 4.34 1.02
N ARG A 301 22.67 4.25 -0.11
CA ARG A 301 22.51 5.32 -1.11
C ARG A 301 21.09 5.87 -1.19
N ILE A 302 20.10 5.04 -0.88
CA ILE A 302 18.68 5.34 -0.97
C ILE A 302 17.93 4.63 0.16
N GLU A 303 16.84 5.20 0.68
CA GLU A 303 16.01 4.47 1.63
C GLU A 303 15.32 3.29 0.94
N VAL A 304 15.48 2.09 1.48
CA VAL A 304 14.82 0.88 1.01
C VAL A 304 13.64 0.58 1.92
N TRP A 305 12.45 0.52 1.36
CA TRP A 305 11.23 0.09 2.03
C TRP A 305 10.69 -1.17 1.40
N MET A 306 9.70 -1.79 2.04
CA MET A 306 8.97 -2.88 1.41
C MET A 306 7.47 -2.83 1.66
N ASP A 307 6.72 -3.42 0.76
CA ASP A 307 5.33 -3.79 0.98
C ASP A 307 5.09 -5.26 0.58
N SER A 308 3.85 -5.65 0.48
CA SER A 308 3.39 -7.00 0.15
C SER A 308 3.58 -8.01 1.29
N GLY A 309 2.47 -8.50 1.78
CA GLY A 309 2.44 -9.59 2.77
C GLY A 309 2.32 -9.17 4.24
N ILE A 310 2.65 -7.95 4.62
CA ILE A 310 2.62 -7.49 6.02
C ILE A 310 1.20 -7.58 6.61
N ARG A 311 1.07 -8.34 7.71
CA ARG A 311 -0.17 -8.57 8.46
C ARG A 311 0.00 -8.44 9.97
N SER A 312 1.23 -8.28 10.45
CA SER A 312 1.55 -8.24 11.88
C SER A 312 2.71 -7.31 12.17
N GLY A 313 2.89 -6.93 13.43
CA GLY A 313 4.08 -6.21 13.88
C GLY A 313 5.34 -7.06 13.78
N GLN A 314 5.22 -8.39 13.83
CA GLN A 314 6.35 -9.30 13.58
C GLN A 314 6.87 -9.20 12.16
N ASP A 315 5.98 -9.06 11.17
CA ASP A 315 6.37 -8.91 9.77
C ASP A 315 7.14 -7.60 9.57
N VAL A 316 6.67 -6.51 10.20
CA VAL A 316 7.38 -5.22 10.20
C VAL A 316 8.78 -5.37 10.79
N LEU A 317 8.90 -6.02 11.95
CA LEU A 317 10.19 -6.23 12.62
C LEU A 317 11.16 -7.05 11.76
N LYS A 318 10.69 -8.11 11.11
CA LYS A 318 11.48 -8.95 10.19
C LYS A 318 11.95 -8.16 8.97
N ALA A 319 11.09 -7.33 8.39
CA ALA A 319 11.46 -6.46 7.27
C ALA A 319 12.56 -5.44 7.69
N VAL A 320 12.40 -4.80 8.85
CA VAL A 320 13.42 -3.88 9.39
C VAL A 320 14.75 -4.62 9.63
N ALA A 321 14.69 -5.82 10.21
CA ALA A 321 15.88 -6.65 10.45
C ALA A 321 16.64 -6.98 9.16
N LEU A 322 15.93 -7.15 8.05
CA LEU A 322 16.50 -7.44 6.72
C LEU A 322 16.93 -6.17 5.95
N GLY A 323 16.86 -5.00 6.57
CA GLY A 323 17.40 -3.75 6.03
C GLY A 323 16.37 -2.75 5.53
N ALA A 324 15.07 -3.02 5.67
CA ALA A 324 14.06 -2.02 5.36
C ALA A 324 14.07 -0.88 6.38
N LYS A 325 14.11 0.37 5.91
CA LYS A 325 13.94 1.57 6.73
C LYS A 325 12.48 1.87 7.05
N GLY A 326 11.57 1.32 6.26
CA GLY A 326 10.13 1.45 6.43
C GLY A 326 9.37 0.34 5.71
N THR A 327 8.09 0.25 6.00
CA THR A 327 7.18 -0.70 5.37
C THR A 327 5.90 0.00 4.95
N MET A 328 5.14 -0.62 4.03
CA MET A 328 3.82 -0.12 3.66
C MET A 328 2.77 -1.22 3.78
N ILE A 329 1.59 -0.86 4.27
CA ILE A 329 0.46 -1.77 4.42
C ILE A 329 -0.67 -1.42 3.44
N GLY A 330 -1.07 -2.36 2.60
CA GLY A 330 -2.23 -2.25 1.71
C GLY A 330 -3.43 -2.99 2.29
N ARG A 331 -3.44 -4.33 2.18
CA ARG A 331 -4.59 -5.14 2.60
C ARG A 331 -4.91 -5.03 4.09
N ALA A 332 -3.92 -4.98 4.98
CA ALA A 332 -4.17 -4.81 6.41
C ALA A 332 -4.97 -3.53 6.70
N PHE A 333 -4.67 -2.44 5.99
CA PHE A 333 -5.43 -1.20 6.00
C PHE A 333 -6.86 -1.41 5.46
N LEU A 334 -7.00 -2.02 4.27
CA LEU A 334 -8.31 -2.23 3.63
C LEU A 334 -9.23 -3.15 4.45
N TYR A 335 -8.67 -4.16 5.14
CA TYR A 335 -9.45 -5.01 6.04
C TYR A 335 -9.99 -4.22 7.23
N GLY A 336 -9.16 -3.38 7.83
CA GLY A 336 -9.62 -2.47 8.89
C GLY A 336 -10.74 -1.55 8.40
N LEU A 337 -10.52 -0.91 7.27
CA LEU A 337 -11.47 0.01 6.66
C LEU A 337 -12.82 -0.66 6.32
N GLY A 338 -12.79 -1.77 5.59
CA GLY A 338 -14.00 -2.53 5.23
C GLY A 338 -14.71 -3.13 6.43
N ALA A 339 -13.98 -3.46 7.49
CA ALA A 339 -14.53 -3.96 8.73
C ALA A 339 -15.26 -2.88 9.52
N MET A 340 -14.65 -1.71 9.76
CA MET A 340 -15.16 -0.75 10.75
C MET A 340 -14.90 0.73 10.39
N GLY A 341 -14.60 1.05 9.14
CA GLY A 341 -14.27 2.42 8.71
C GLY A 341 -12.99 2.95 9.38
N GLU A 342 -12.96 4.23 9.76
CA GLU A 342 -11.81 4.88 10.42
C GLU A 342 -11.37 4.12 11.68
N ALA A 343 -12.31 3.70 12.54
CA ALA A 343 -12.02 2.95 13.76
C ALA A 343 -11.33 1.60 13.46
N GLY A 344 -11.69 0.95 12.34
CA GLY A 344 -11.05 -0.29 11.91
C GLY A 344 -9.62 -0.08 11.41
N VAL A 345 -9.36 1.03 10.72
CA VAL A 345 -8.00 1.40 10.31
C VAL A 345 -7.15 1.68 11.55
N THR A 346 -7.65 2.49 12.48
CA THR A 346 -6.97 2.76 13.77
C THR A 346 -6.65 1.46 14.49
N ARG A 347 -7.63 0.55 14.57
CA ARG A 347 -7.43 -0.76 15.21
C ARG A 347 -6.36 -1.60 14.53
N ALA A 348 -6.32 -1.62 13.20
CA ALA A 348 -5.26 -2.33 12.45
C ALA A 348 -3.87 -1.77 12.78
N LEU A 349 -3.74 -0.45 12.87
CA LEU A 349 -2.48 0.21 13.23
C LEU A 349 -2.07 -0.07 14.68
N GLU A 350 -3.03 -0.07 15.61
CA GLU A 350 -2.79 -0.41 17.02
C GLU A 350 -2.30 -1.85 17.17
N ILE A 351 -2.93 -2.82 16.47
CA ILE A 351 -2.51 -4.22 16.47
C ILE A 351 -1.06 -4.33 16.00
N ILE A 352 -0.74 -3.77 14.84
CA ILE A 352 0.62 -3.83 14.28
C ILE A 352 1.63 -3.18 15.22
N ARG A 353 1.31 -2.01 15.79
CA ARG A 353 2.19 -1.33 16.74
C ARG A 353 2.45 -2.15 17.99
N ASN A 354 1.40 -2.71 18.59
CA ASN A 354 1.51 -3.51 19.81
C ASN A 354 2.31 -4.79 19.57
N GLU A 355 2.04 -5.50 18.48
CA GLU A 355 2.80 -6.70 18.11
C GLU A 355 4.26 -6.37 17.82
N LEU A 356 4.56 -5.24 17.17
CA LEU A 356 5.91 -4.77 16.89
C LEU A 356 6.68 -4.48 18.19
N ASP A 357 6.07 -3.75 19.12
CA ASP A 357 6.67 -3.40 20.41
C ASP A 357 6.99 -4.64 21.25
N ILE A 358 6.02 -5.54 21.40
CA ILE A 358 6.17 -6.76 22.18
C ILE A 358 7.20 -7.70 21.54
N THR A 359 7.18 -7.86 20.22
CA THR A 359 8.13 -8.74 19.52
C THR A 359 9.54 -8.19 19.61
N MET A 360 9.72 -6.88 19.44
CA MET A 360 11.01 -6.20 19.61
C MET A 360 11.56 -6.44 21.03
N ALA A 361 10.72 -6.34 22.05
CA ALA A 361 11.10 -6.61 23.43
C ALA A 361 11.53 -8.07 23.63
N PHE A 362 10.80 -9.05 23.12
CA PHE A 362 11.20 -10.47 23.18
C PHE A 362 12.52 -10.75 22.46
N CYS A 363 12.87 -9.94 21.46
CA CYS A 363 14.16 -10.01 20.78
C CYS A 363 15.29 -9.26 21.51
N GLY A 364 15.00 -8.57 22.63
CA GLY A 364 15.99 -7.88 23.45
C GLY A 364 16.40 -6.50 22.89
N HIS A 365 15.52 -5.85 22.10
CA HIS A 365 15.77 -4.51 21.54
C HIS A 365 14.80 -3.48 22.12
N THR A 366 15.31 -2.29 22.42
CA THR A 366 14.55 -1.15 22.95
C THR A 366 14.35 -0.04 21.93
N ASP A 367 15.04 -0.06 20.80
CA ASP A 367 14.96 0.97 19.75
C ASP A 367 14.88 0.32 18.37
N ILE A 368 13.80 0.60 17.66
CA ILE A 368 13.54 0.03 16.32
C ILE A 368 14.66 0.41 15.32
N ARG A 369 15.31 1.56 15.50
CA ARG A 369 16.39 2.03 14.63
C ARG A 369 17.69 1.24 14.76
N ARG A 370 17.81 0.43 15.82
CA ARG A 370 18.97 -0.42 16.12
C ARG A 370 18.73 -1.89 15.81
N VAL A 371 17.56 -2.22 15.29
CA VAL A 371 17.24 -3.58 14.88
C VAL A 371 18.02 -3.91 13.60
N ASP A 372 18.68 -5.06 13.61
CA ASP A 372 19.45 -5.61 12.50
C ASP A 372 19.22 -7.13 12.35
N ARG A 373 19.92 -7.76 11.42
CA ARG A 373 19.82 -9.21 11.14
C ARG A 373 20.15 -10.09 12.35
N GLY A 374 20.83 -9.56 13.37
CA GLY A 374 21.15 -10.28 14.60
C GLY A 374 19.92 -10.74 15.40
N ILE A 375 18.74 -10.19 15.15
CA ILE A 375 17.47 -10.69 15.75
C ILE A 375 16.98 -11.97 15.10
N LEU A 376 17.48 -12.34 13.92
CA LEU A 376 17.11 -13.58 13.23
C LEU A 376 18.05 -14.72 13.64
N ARG A 377 17.55 -15.94 13.61
CA ARG A 377 18.40 -17.12 13.82
C ARG A 377 19.31 -17.34 12.62
N ALA A 378 20.54 -17.78 12.88
CA ALA A 378 21.56 -18.00 11.84
C ALA A 378 21.18 -19.10 10.82
N ASP A 379 20.34 -20.05 11.24
CA ASP A 379 19.81 -21.14 10.42
C ASP A 379 18.55 -20.72 9.62
N THR A 380 18.16 -19.45 9.71
CA THR A 380 17.05 -18.90 8.94
C THR A 380 17.52 -18.68 7.49
N PRO A 381 16.84 -19.26 6.48
CA PRO A 381 17.21 -18.98 5.09
C PRO A 381 16.98 -17.49 4.81
N VAL A 382 18.08 -16.79 4.63
CA VAL A 382 18.09 -15.42 4.09
C VAL A 382 18.61 -15.61 2.67
N ALA A 383 17.72 -15.42 1.68
CA ALA A 383 18.07 -15.57 0.27
C ALA A 383 19.15 -14.58 -0.16
#